data_f7829d18d1e71a6ae9e833e9acf18692
#
_entry.id   f7829d18d1e71a6ae9e833e9acf18692
#
_cell.length_a   1.000
_cell.length_b   1.000
_cell.length_c   1.000
_cell.angle_alpha   90.00
_cell.angle_beta   90.00
_cell.angle_gamma   90.00
#
_symmetry.space_group_name_H-M   'P 1'
#
loop_
_entity.id
_entity.type
_entity.pdbx_description
1 polymer ?
#
loop_
_entity_poly.entity_id
_entity_poly.type
_entity_poly.pdbx_seq_one_letter_code
_entity_poly.pdbx_strand_id
1 'polypeptide(L)'
;MRASEVAYQRLRDEIIQWHLQPGMPLGEIETAQRMGVSRTPIREALSRLAAEGLVSSGAGRTMIVAPLSPATIRHLYEYREALETQAARLAARRRDPAVFESLRAEFAAGPDPEALSDLEARTDQQTPYFLADKLDLAIDEATGNTYLVNALRDLRAHFAR
;
A
#
# COMPACT_ATOMS: atom_id res chain seq x y z
N MET A 1 9.99 -6.11 18.23
CA MET A 1 8.93 -5.31 17.56
C MET A 1 7.82 -5.06 18.57
N ARG A 2 7.23 -3.86 18.63
CA ARG A 2 6.15 -3.56 19.58
C ARG A 2 4.87 -4.30 19.18
N ALA A 3 4.06 -4.72 20.15
CA ALA A 3 2.81 -5.44 19.86
C ALA A 3 1.84 -4.64 18.98
N SER A 4 1.81 -3.31 19.11
CA SER A 4 0.99 -2.43 18.26
C SER A 4 1.50 -2.38 16.80
N GLU A 5 2.80 -2.47 16.58
CA GLU A 5 3.36 -2.55 15.22
C GLU A 5 3.01 -3.88 14.55
N VAL A 6 3.12 -4.99 15.28
CA VAL A 6 2.71 -6.32 14.77
C VAL A 6 1.22 -6.33 14.44
N ALA A 7 0.39 -5.80 15.33
CA ALA A 7 -1.05 -5.72 15.12
C ALA A 7 -1.42 -4.86 13.91
N TYR A 8 -0.74 -3.71 13.76
CA TYR A 8 -0.96 -2.81 12.62
C TYR A 8 -0.59 -3.51 11.30
N GLN A 9 0.62 -4.08 11.18
CA GLN A 9 1.05 -4.73 9.94
C GLN A 9 0.11 -5.87 9.56
N ARG A 10 -0.24 -6.73 10.51
CA ARG A 10 -1.13 -7.85 10.25
C ARG A 10 -2.53 -7.40 9.82
N LEU A 11 -3.13 -6.42 10.49
CA LEU A 11 -4.45 -5.91 10.10
C LEU A 11 -4.40 -5.24 8.73
N ARG A 12 -3.33 -4.49 8.44
CA ARG A 12 -3.11 -3.86 7.15
C ARG A 12 -3.04 -4.89 6.04
N ASP A 13 -2.24 -5.94 6.22
CA ASP A 13 -2.10 -7.02 5.23
C ASP A 13 -3.43 -7.77 5.01
N GLU A 14 -4.16 -8.08 6.09
CA GLU A 14 -5.47 -8.71 6.02
C GLU A 14 -6.51 -7.84 5.26
N ILE A 15 -6.44 -6.50 5.39
CA ILE A 15 -7.28 -5.56 4.63
C ILE A 15 -6.88 -5.53 3.15
N ILE A 16 -5.59 -5.42 2.86
CA ILE A 16 -5.07 -5.36 1.49
C ILE A 16 -5.38 -6.66 0.73
N GLN A 17 -5.22 -7.81 1.38
CA GLN A 17 -5.49 -9.12 0.80
C GLN A 17 -6.97 -9.52 0.80
N TRP A 18 -7.88 -8.61 1.19
CA TRP A 18 -9.33 -8.86 1.25
C TRP A 18 -9.75 -9.97 2.23
N HIS A 19 -8.90 -10.38 3.15
CA HIS A 19 -9.30 -11.23 4.26
C HIS A 19 -10.24 -10.50 5.21
N LEU A 20 -10.05 -9.17 5.34
CA LEU A 20 -10.98 -8.25 5.99
C LEU A 20 -11.62 -7.37 4.92
N GLN A 21 -12.86 -7.68 4.57
CA GLN A 21 -13.58 -7.05 3.46
C GLN A 21 -14.06 -5.63 3.80
N PRO A 22 -14.22 -4.72 2.80
CA PRO A 22 -14.80 -3.40 3.00
C PRO A 22 -16.15 -3.45 3.74
N GLY A 23 -16.32 -2.60 4.74
CA GLY A 23 -17.51 -2.57 5.61
C GLY A 23 -17.50 -3.57 6.77
N MET A 24 -16.52 -4.49 6.83
CA MET A 24 -16.43 -5.48 7.91
C MET A 24 -16.11 -4.79 9.24
N PRO A 25 -16.83 -5.11 10.35
CA PRO A 25 -16.57 -4.52 11.66
C PRO A 25 -15.26 -5.03 12.26
N LEU A 26 -14.53 -4.12 12.90
CA LEU A 26 -13.26 -4.36 13.57
C LEU A 26 -13.42 -4.04 15.07
N GLY A 27 -14.06 -4.95 15.82
CA GLY A 27 -14.23 -4.82 17.27
C GLY A 27 -12.89 -4.96 17.99
N GLU A 28 -12.54 -3.99 18.87
CA GLU A 28 -11.28 -4.04 19.64
C GLU A 28 -11.13 -5.34 20.45
N ILE A 29 -12.22 -5.82 21.08
CA ILE A 29 -12.20 -7.00 21.94
C ILE A 29 -11.99 -8.27 21.12
N GLU A 30 -12.77 -8.45 20.07
CA GLU A 30 -12.70 -9.61 19.17
C GLU A 30 -11.35 -9.69 18.46
N THR A 31 -10.86 -8.53 17.96
CA THR A 31 -9.56 -8.45 17.30
C THR A 31 -8.43 -8.76 18.28
N ALA A 32 -8.49 -8.26 19.51
CA ALA A 32 -7.49 -8.53 20.54
C ALA A 32 -7.43 -10.04 20.89
N GLN A 33 -8.61 -10.67 21.04
CA GLN A 33 -8.71 -12.12 21.28
C GLN A 33 -8.13 -12.93 20.11
N ARG A 34 -8.51 -12.58 18.87
CA ARG A 34 -8.03 -13.27 17.66
C ARG A 34 -6.51 -13.17 17.50
N MET A 35 -5.94 -12.04 17.89
CA MET A 35 -4.49 -11.80 17.77
C MET A 35 -3.68 -12.19 19.00
N GLY A 36 -4.32 -12.59 20.10
CA GLY A 36 -3.64 -13.01 21.33
C GLY A 36 -2.93 -11.87 22.05
N VAL A 37 -3.44 -10.63 21.95
CA VAL A 37 -2.87 -9.43 22.57
C VAL A 37 -3.90 -8.67 23.40
N SER A 38 -3.46 -7.70 24.21
CA SER A 38 -4.38 -6.82 24.92
C SER A 38 -5.06 -5.81 23.98
N ARG A 39 -6.08 -5.09 24.47
CA ARG A 39 -6.84 -4.12 23.66
C ARG A 39 -6.05 -2.88 23.28
N THR A 40 -5.07 -2.47 24.09
CA THR A 40 -4.29 -1.24 23.85
C THR A 40 -3.55 -1.26 22.51
N PRO A 41 -2.72 -2.27 22.18
CA PRO A 41 -2.05 -2.34 20.87
C PRO A 41 -3.02 -2.42 19.69
N ILE A 42 -4.21 -3.02 19.88
CA ILE A 42 -5.23 -3.05 18.82
C ILE A 42 -5.80 -1.65 18.58
N ARG A 43 -6.10 -0.90 19.64
CA ARG A 43 -6.60 0.47 19.52
C ARG A 43 -5.59 1.38 18.82
N GLU A 44 -4.29 1.27 19.17
CA GLU A 44 -3.21 2.00 18.50
C GLU A 44 -3.14 1.64 17.01
N ALA A 45 -3.19 0.36 16.68
CA ALA A 45 -3.19 -0.12 15.29
C ALA A 45 -4.40 0.39 14.51
N LEU A 46 -5.61 0.29 15.05
CA LEU A 46 -6.83 0.78 14.41
C LEU A 46 -6.82 2.30 14.22
N SER A 47 -6.31 3.05 15.21
CA SER A 47 -6.16 4.51 15.10
C SER A 47 -5.20 4.89 13.95
N ARG A 48 -4.11 4.16 13.79
CA ARG A 48 -3.17 4.37 12.68
C ARG A 48 -3.78 4.02 11.34
N LEU A 49 -4.46 2.88 11.22
CA LEU A 49 -5.19 2.50 10.00
C LEU A 49 -6.30 3.48 9.64
N ALA A 50 -6.92 4.10 10.65
CA ALA A 50 -7.92 5.16 10.43
C ALA A 50 -7.29 6.46 9.92
N ALA A 51 -6.10 6.83 10.41
CA ALA A 51 -5.35 7.97 9.89
C ALA A 51 -4.92 7.75 8.43
N GLU A 52 -4.65 6.51 8.03
CA GLU A 52 -4.35 6.11 6.66
C GLU A 52 -5.61 5.94 5.79
N GLY A 53 -6.82 6.03 6.37
CA GLY A 53 -8.08 5.87 5.64
C GLY A 53 -8.44 4.42 5.26
N LEU A 54 -7.69 3.42 5.76
CA LEU A 54 -8.00 1.99 5.56
C LEU A 54 -9.13 1.50 6.47
N VAL A 55 -9.37 2.21 7.56
CA VAL A 55 -10.42 1.97 8.55
C VAL A 55 -11.19 3.26 8.77
N SER A 56 -12.47 3.17 9.04
CA SER A 56 -13.34 4.31 9.33
C SER A 56 -14.31 4.00 10.46
N SER A 57 -14.97 5.03 11.01
CA SER A 57 -16.03 4.83 11.99
C SER A 57 -17.29 4.34 11.30
N GLY A 58 -17.82 3.21 11.76
CA GLY A 58 -19.11 2.68 11.38
C GLY A 58 -20.23 3.10 12.34
N ALA A 59 -21.38 2.47 12.22
CA ALA A 59 -22.50 2.69 13.13
C ALA A 59 -22.13 2.30 14.58
N GLY A 60 -22.56 3.08 15.56
CA GLY A 60 -22.35 2.77 16.98
C GLY A 60 -20.92 2.90 17.48
N ARG A 61 -20.07 3.71 16.83
CA ARG A 61 -18.65 3.90 17.16
C ARG A 61 -17.75 2.66 16.94
N THR A 62 -18.26 1.64 16.28
CA THR A 62 -17.43 0.50 15.89
C THR A 62 -16.57 0.89 14.70
N MET A 63 -15.27 0.55 14.73
CA MET A 63 -14.42 0.71 13.58
C MET A 63 -14.77 -0.34 12.52
N ILE A 64 -14.74 0.06 11.25
CA ILE A 64 -14.99 -0.82 10.11
C ILE A 64 -13.87 -0.67 9.10
N VAL A 65 -13.63 -1.70 8.31
CA VAL A 65 -12.81 -1.57 7.09
C VAL A 65 -13.45 -0.52 6.20
N ALA A 66 -12.69 0.49 5.78
CA ALA A 66 -13.23 1.61 5.01
C ALA A 66 -13.90 1.10 3.71
N PRO A 67 -15.15 1.49 3.43
CA PRO A 67 -15.84 1.06 2.24
C PRO A 67 -15.20 1.68 0.98
N LEU A 68 -15.25 0.93 -0.12
CA LEU A 68 -14.84 1.40 -1.45
C LEU A 68 -16.11 1.78 -2.24
N SER A 69 -16.30 3.07 -2.46
CA SER A 69 -17.35 3.59 -3.35
C SER A 69 -16.74 4.10 -4.65
N PRO A 70 -17.51 4.19 -5.74
CA PRO A 70 -17.04 4.82 -6.98
C PRO A 70 -16.52 6.25 -6.78
N ALA A 71 -17.11 6.99 -5.84
CA ALA A 71 -16.66 8.33 -5.48
C ALA A 71 -15.29 8.28 -4.78
N THR A 72 -15.11 7.37 -3.82
CA THR A 72 -13.82 7.17 -3.15
C THR A 72 -12.72 6.81 -4.15
N ILE A 73 -13.00 5.89 -5.08
CA ILE A 73 -12.04 5.50 -6.12
C ILE A 73 -11.66 6.71 -6.97
N ARG A 74 -12.62 7.52 -7.41
CA ARG A 74 -12.35 8.74 -8.19
C ARG A 74 -11.42 9.70 -7.44
N HIS A 75 -11.72 9.98 -6.17
CA HIS A 75 -10.89 10.87 -5.34
C HIS A 75 -9.48 10.32 -5.15
N LEU A 76 -9.32 9.00 -5.01
CA LEU A 76 -8.00 8.37 -4.93
C LEU A 76 -7.21 8.56 -6.23
N TYR A 77 -7.84 8.45 -7.41
CA TYR A 77 -7.17 8.70 -8.70
C TYR A 77 -6.79 10.17 -8.89
N GLU A 78 -7.64 11.12 -8.49
CA GLU A 78 -7.31 12.55 -8.51
C GLU A 78 -6.11 12.86 -7.60
N TYR A 79 -6.09 12.28 -6.41
CA TYR A 79 -4.99 12.41 -5.47
C TYR A 79 -3.71 11.76 -6.01
N ARG A 80 -3.82 10.59 -6.62
CA ARG A 80 -2.73 9.88 -7.29
C ARG A 80 -2.08 10.73 -8.38
N GLU A 81 -2.87 11.31 -9.26
CA GLU A 81 -2.39 12.16 -10.34
C GLU A 81 -1.58 13.35 -9.80
N ALA A 82 -2.06 14.00 -8.75
CA ALA A 82 -1.37 15.13 -8.13
C ALA A 82 0.01 14.72 -7.55
N LEU A 83 0.07 13.61 -6.79
CA LEU A 83 1.30 13.16 -6.14
C LEU A 83 2.30 12.59 -7.16
N GLU A 84 1.87 11.69 -8.05
CA GLU A 84 2.75 11.05 -9.04
C GLU A 84 3.29 12.06 -10.06
N THR A 85 2.49 13.02 -10.48
CA THR A 85 2.95 14.10 -11.36
C THR A 85 4.07 14.91 -10.69
N GLN A 86 3.92 15.23 -9.41
CA GLN A 86 4.95 15.97 -8.70
C GLN A 86 6.19 15.12 -8.45
N ALA A 87 6.03 13.83 -8.12
CA ALA A 87 7.14 12.91 -7.95
C ALA A 87 7.96 12.76 -9.24
N ALA A 88 7.30 12.55 -10.37
CA ALA A 88 7.94 12.46 -11.67
C ALA A 88 8.70 13.74 -12.05
N ARG A 89 8.13 14.92 -11.78
CA ARG A 89 8.79 16.21 -12.01
C ARG A 89 10.07 16.37 -11.18
N LEU A 90 10.04 15.96 -9.93
CA LEU A 90 11.21 16.03 -9.04
C LEU A 90 12.26 15.02 -9.46
N ALA A 91 11.87 13.78 -9.73
CA ALA A 91 12.74 12.72 -10.20
C ALA A 91 13.45 13.11 -11.51
N ALA A 92 12.71 13.67 -12.47
CA ALA A 92 13.29 14.14 -13.75
C ALA A 92 14.43 15.15 -13.57
N ARG A 93 14.40 15.95 -12.50
CA ARG A 93 15.42 16.98 -12.21
C ARG A 93 16.56 16.49 -11.33
N ARG A 94 16.34 15.46 -10.51
CA ARG A 94 17.22 15.06 -9.41
C ARG A 94 17.80 13.66 -9.58
N ARG A 95 17.28 12.88 -10.54
CA ARG A 95 17.64 11.49 -10.76
C ARG A 95 19.14 11.29 -11.01
N ASP A 96 19.64 10.16 -10.58
CA ASP A 96 20.88 9.60 -11.13
C ASP A 96 20.57 9.00 -12.52
N PRO A 97 21.15 9.52 -13.61
CA PRO A 97 20.91 9.00 -14.95
C PRO A 97 21.22 7.51 -15.09
N ALA A 98 22.25 6.99 -14.40
CA ALA A 98 22.67 5.59 -14.51
C ALA A 98 21.58 4.62 -14.01
N VAL A 99 20.87 4.97 -12.93
CA VAL A 99 19.76 4.16 -12.39
C VAL A 99 18.63 4.03 -13.42
N PHE A 100 18.23 5.14 -14.05
CA PHE A 100 17.12 5.15 -15.01
C PHE A 100 17.52 4.54 -16.37
N GLU A 101 18.78 4.62 -16.79
CA GLU A 101 19.27 3.91 -17.97
C GLU A 101 19.29 2.39 -17.75
N SER A 102 19.67 1.93 -16.55
CA SER A 102 19.58 0.51 -16.18
C SER A 102 18.15 0.01 -16.22
N LEU A 103 17.21 0.75 -15.59
CA LEU A 103 15.79 0.43 -15.63
C LEU A 103 15.26 0.39 -17.08
N ARG A 104 15.63 1.36 -17.90
CA ARG A 104 15.25 1.38 -19.31
C ARG A 104 15.71 0.13 -20.07
N ALA A 105 16.93 -0.34 -19.80
CA ALA A 105 17.46 -1.56 -20.39
C ALA A 105 16.68 -2.80 -19.91
N GLU A 106 16.35 -2.88 -18.61
CA GLU A 106 15.54 -3.97 -18.05
C GLU A 106 14.13 -4.01 -18.69
N PHE A 107 13.46 -2.84 -18.82
CA PHE A 107 12.16 -2.76 -19.51
C PHE A 107 12.25 -3.15 -20.99
N ALA A 108 13.33 -2.80 -21.68
CA ALA A 108 13.52 -3.14 -23.09
C ALA A 108 13.83 -4.63 -23.29
N ALA A 109 14.50 -5.28 -22.35
CA ALA A 109 14.76 -6.72 -22.37
C ALA A 109 13.49 -7.55 -22.15
N GLY A 110 12.45 -6.94 -21.54
CA GLY A 110 11.24 -7.65 -21.14
C GLY A 110 11.44 -8.54 -19.91
N PRO A 111 10.37 -9.17 -19.42
CA PRO A 111 10.47 -10.12 -18.32
C PRO A 111 11.26 -11.36 -18.75
N ASP A 112 12.09 -11.89 -17.85
CA ASP A 112 12.83 -13.11 -18.07
C ASP A 112 11.84 -14.29 -18.33
N PRO A 113 11.97 -15.01 -19.45
CA PRO A 113 11.11 -16.16 -19.76
C PRO A 113 11.14 -17.26 -18.69
N GLU A 114 12.26 -17.46 -18.00
CA GLU A 114 12.36 -18.43 -16.90
C GLU A 114 11.60 -17.92 -15.67
N ALA A 115 11.68 -16.64 -15.36
CA ALA A 115 10.89 -16.01 -14.31
C ALA A 115 9.38 -16.06 -14.60
N LEU A 116 8.96 -15.96 -15.85
CA LEU A 116 7.54 -16.11 -16.24
C LEU A 116 7.03 -17.53 -16.04
N SER A 117 7.84 -18.56 -16.32
CA SER A 117 7.44 -19.96 -16.14
C SER A 117 7.26 -20.33 -14.66
N ASP A 118 8.11 -19.80 -13.80
CA ASP A 118 7.97 -19.94 -12.33
C ASP A 118 6.78 -19.15 -11.79
N LEU A 119 6.35 -18.09 -12.48
CA LEU A 119 5.18 -17.28 -12.16
C LEU A 119 3.86 -17.98 -12.48
N GLU A 120 3.76 -18.63 -13.65
CA GLU A 120 2.59 -19.43 -14.03
C GLU A 120 2.37 -20.62 -13.07
N ALA A 121 3.44 -21.11 -12.46
CA ALA A 121 3.38 -22.17 -11.44
C ALA A 121 2.96 -21.64 -10.05
N ARG A 122 3.10 -20.35 -9.78
CA ARG A 122 2.68 -19.69 -8.53
C ARG A 122 1.39 -18.95 -8.78
N THR A 123 0.27 -19.51 -8.35
CA THR A 123 -1.10 -18.95 -8.41
C THR A 123 -1.26 -17.62 -7.62
N ASP A 124 -0.16 -16.92 -7.33
CA ASP A 124 -0.17 -15.70 -6.54
C ASP A 124 -0.13 -14.48 -7.47
N GLN A 125 -1.18 -13.68 -7.44
CA GLN A 125 -1.46 -12.54 -8.34
C GLN A 125 -0.46 -11.36 -8.24
N GLN A 126 0.72 -11.56 -7.62
CA GLN A 126 1.64 -10.47 -7.24
C GLN A 126 2.77 -10.17 -8.23
N THR A 127 2.88 -10.84 -9.37
CA THR A 127 4.14 -10.80 -10.12
C THR A 127 4.21 -9.97 -11.42
N PRO A 128 3.13 -9.49 -12.07
CA PRO A 128 3.28 -8.70 -13.30
C PRO A 128 3.91 -7.31 -13.10
N TYR A 129 4.04 -6.84 -11.86
CA TYR A 129 4.39 -5.44 -11.56
C TYR A 129 5.83 -5.20 -11.08
N PHE A 130 6.68 -6.23 -11.02
CA PHE A 130 8.03 -6.11 -10.44
C PHE A 130 8.89 -4.97 -11.06
N LEU A 131 8.81 -4.78 -12.39
CA LEU A 131 9.51 -3.67 -13.05
C LEU A 131 8.85 -2.32 -12.77
N ALA A 132 7.52 -2.30 -12.67
CA ALA A 132 6.79 -1.09 -12.30
C ALA A 132 7.09 -0.68 -10.86
N ASP A 133 7.17 -1.62 -9.93
CA ASP A 133 7.55 -1.38 -8.54
C ASP A 133 8.99 -0.86 -8.43
N LYS A 134 9.93 -1.40 -9.24
CA LYS A 134 11.30 -0.88 -9.32
C LYS A 134 11.34 0.56 -9.82
N LEU A 135 10.54 0.88 -10.83
CA LEU A 135 10.45 2.24 -11.36
C LEU A 135 9.88 3.20 -10.32
N ASP A 136 8.80 2.80 -9.64
CA ASP A 136 8.19 3.57 -8.57
C ASP A 136 9.18 3.87 -7.45
N LEU A 137 9.95 2.85 -7.03
CA LEU A 137 10.99 3.01 -6.01
C LEU A 137 12.09 3.97 -6.45
N ALA A 138 12.56 3.85 -7.68
CA ALA A 138 13.58 4.75 -8.22
C ALA A 138 13.09 6.21 -8.33
N ILE A 139 11.81 6.40 -8.71
CA ILE A 139 11.18 7.72 -8.70
C ILE A 139 11.11 8.27 -7.27
N ASP A 140 10.63 7.47 -6.31
CA ASP A 140 10.51 7.85 -4.91
C ASP A 140 11.87 8.31 -4.34
N GLU A 141 12.93 7.51 -4.55
CA GLU A 141 14.30 7.84 -4.12
C GLU A 141 14.80 9.14 -4.77
N ALA A 142 14.57 9.29 -6.07
CA ALA A 142 15.02 10.46 -6.82
C ALA A 142 14.27 11.75 -6.40
N THR A 143 13.07 11.66 -5.82
CA THR A 143 12.34 12.87 -5.35
C THR A 143 13.10 13.62 -4.26
N GLY A 144 13.84 12.93 -3.38
CA GLY A 144 14.49 13.49 -2.21
C GLY A 144 13.51 14.19 -1.25
N ASN A 145 12.21 13.81 -1.29
CA ASN A 145 11.16 14.42 -0.48
C ASN A 145 10.41 13.33 0.31
N THR A 146 10.81 13.13 1.56
CA THR A 146 10.25 12.10 2.44
C THR A 146 8.74 12.25 2.70
N TYR A 147 8.22 13.48 2.72
CA TYR A 147 6.78 13.73 2.89
C TYR A 147 5.99 13.24 1.67
N LEU A 148 6.49 13.52 0.46
CA LEU A 148 5.86 13.06 -0.77
C LEU A 148 5.91 11.54 -0.88
N VAL A 149 7.05 10.92 -0.56
CA VAL A 149 7.22 9.46 -0.57
C VAL A 149 6.28 8.77 0.42
N ASN A 150 6.11 9.32 1.63
CA ASN A 150 5.17 8.78 2.60
C ASN A 150 3.72 8.87 2.10
N ALA A 151 3.31 10.02 1.54
CA ALA A 151 1.97 10.18 0.98
C ALA A 151 1.71 9.20 -0.20
N LEU A 152 2.69 8.96 -1.07
CA LEU A 152 2.61 7.97 -2.14
C LEU A 152 2.49 6.54 -1.61
N ARG A 153 3.26 6.20 -0.57
CA ARG A 153 3.19 4.88 0.08
C ARG A 153 1.80 4.60 0.66
N ASP A 154 1.25 5.58 1.39
CA ASP A 154 -0.08 5.46 1.98
C ASP A 154 -1.15 5.33 0.89
N LEU A 155 -1.02 6.12 -0.18
CA LEU A 155 -1.91 6.06 -1.33
C LEU A 155 -1.86 4.70 -2.04
N ARG A 156 -0.66 4.15 -2.30
CA ARG A 156 -0.50 2.84 -2.97
C ARG A 156 -1.17 1.71 -2.19
N ALA A 157 -1.24 1.80 -0.85
CA ALA A 157 -1.97 0.85 -0.03
C ALA A 157 -3.48 0.80 -0.34
N HIS A 158 -4.07 1.89 -0.80
CA HIS A 158 -5.47 1.93 -1.24
C HIS A 158 -5.68 1.25 -2.60
N PHE A 159 -4.70 1.26 -3.48
CA PHE A 159 -4.77 0.60 -4.79
C PHE A 159 -4.37 -0.88 -4.75
N ALA A 160 -3.72 -1.32 -3.68
CA ALA A 160 -3.33 -2.72 -3.48
C ALA A 160 -4.48 -3.61 -2.98
N ARG A 161 -5.66 -3.03 -2.67
CA ARG A 161 -6.85 -3.76 -2.19
C ARG A 161 -8.01 -3.80 -3.17
#